data_deac766be06866e07a0363c298c72f4d
#
_entry.id   deac766be06866e07a0363c298c72f4d
#
_cell.length_a   1.000
_cell.length_b   1.000
_cell.length_c   1.000
_cell.angle_alpha   90.00
_cell.angle_beta   90.00
_cell.angle_gamma   90.00
#
_symmetry.space_group_name_H-M   'P 1'
#
loop_
_entity.id
_entity.type
_entity.pdbx_description
1 polymer ?
#
loop_
_entity_poly.entity_id
_entity_poly.type
_entity_poly.pdbx_seq_one_letter_code
_entity_poly.pdbx_strand_id
1 'polypeptide(L)'
;MNKIKKGNLTINLTLFDFINQEVIPGTDIANEDFWNKFDLVVHELTPINRELIKKRENIQKKIDEWHIANKGKEIIKNEYIKFLKSIDYIVEEKEDFQISTQNVDEEIANIAGPQLVVPIDNARYALNAANARWGSLYDALYGTDVIPETDEATKNGPYNPERGKKVIEYAKNFLDKNFPLSDNSWKNISKISVDGLILKNKNQLVGYNGTKDKPNSLLLKNNNLHVDVIIDAKSKIGSVDKANICDVVIESAVSTIVDNEDSVAAVDAEDKVKCYRNWLGIMKGDLQTEMVKNGKKIIRKLNQ
;
A
#
# COMPACT_ATOMS: atom_id res chain seq x y z
N MET A 1 30.24 2.89 21.40
CA MET A 1 29.59 3.19 20.10
C MET A 1 30.57 4.00 19.26
N ASN A 2 30.87 3.53 18.06
CA ASN A 2 31.75 4.27 17.14
C ASN A 2 30.97 5.46 16.58
N LYS A 3 31.49 6.67 16.83
CA LYS A 3 30.92 7.93 16.35
C LYS A 3 31.96 8.70 15.56
N ILE A 4 31.51 9.45 14.56
CA ILE A 4 32.35 10.35 13.76
C ILE A 4 31.83 11.78 13.87
N LYS A 5 32.74 12.76 13.82
CA LYS A 5 32.38 14.19 13.73
C LYS A 5 32.41 14.65 12.26
N LYS A 6 31.36 15.35 11.85
CA LYS A 6 31.26 16.11 10.60
C LYS A 6 30.61 17.45 10.90
N GLY A 7 31.36 18.54 10.69
CA GLY A 7 30.94 19.86 11.16
C GLY A 7 30.66 19.86 12.66
N ASN A 8 29.49 20.28 13.05
CA ASN A 8 28.99 20.26 14.42
C ASN A 8 28.23 18.97 14.78
N LEU A 9 28.01 18.07 13.81
CA LEU A 9 27.30 16.81 14.02
C LEU A 9 28.22 15.75 14.64
N THR A 10 27.64 14.94 15.51
CA THR A 10 28.22 13.69 16.00
C THR A 10 27.31 12.55 15.55
N ILE A 11 27.81 11.74 14.63
CA ILE A 11 27.01 10.76 13.86
C ILE A 11 27.46 9.36 14.25
N ASN A 12 26.52 8.41 14.37
CA ASN A 12 26.86 6.98 14.49
C ASN A 12 27.55 6.51 13.20
N LEU A 13 28.64 5.76 13.34
CA LEU A 13 29.46 5.32 12.19
C LEU A 13 28.66 4.44 11.22
N THR A 14 27.79 3.55 11.73
CA THR A 14 26.93 2.68 10.89
C THR A 14 26.05 3.51 9.96
N LEU A 15 25.43 4.59 10.48
CA LEU A 15 24.61 5.49 9.67
C LEU A 15 25.47 6.30 8.68
N PHE A 16 26.62 6.79 9.13
CA PHE A 16 27.55 7.54 8.28
C PHE A 16 28.03 6.71 7.10
N ASP A 17 28.45 5.46 7.35
CA ASP A 17 28.95 4.55 6.32
C ASP A 17 27.83 4.17 5.34
N PHE A 18 26.63 3.88 5.83
CA PHE A 18 25.49 3.58 4.98
C PHE A 18 25.18 4.74 4.02
N ILE A 19 25.12 5.98 4.52
CA ILE A 19 24.86 7.16 3.68
C ILE A 19 25.93 7.32 2.61
N ASN A 20 27.21 7.25 2.99
CA ASN A 20 28.31 7.49 2.05
C ASN A 20 28.53 6.36 1.04
N GLN A 21 28.26 5.10 1.43
CA GLN A 21 28.61 3.94 0.61
C GLN A 21 27.43 3.38 -0.17
N GLU A 22 26.20 3.57 0.31
CA GLU A 22 25.02 2.96 -0.29
C GLU A 22 24.01 3.99 -0.83
N VAL A 23 23.83 5.14 -0.16
CA VAL A 23 22.82 6.13 -0.52
C VAL A 23 23.33 7.14 -1.54
N ILE A 24 24.45 7.77 -1.28
CA ILE A 24 25.00 8.84 -2.14
C ILE A 24 25.55 8.31 -3.49
N PRO A 25 26.19 7.13 -3.56
CA PRO A 25 26.70 6.63 -4.85
C PRO A 25 25.59 6.51 -5.90
N GLY A 26 25.86 7.06 -7.10
CA GLY A 26 24.89 7.10 -8.20
C GLY A 26 23.97 8.33 -8.18
N THR A 27 24.15 9.24 -7.22
CA THR A 27 23.56 10.58 -7.22
C THR A 27 24.59 11.63 -7.65
N ASP A 28 24.14 12.80 -8.05
CA ASP A 28 25.03 13.93 -8.36
C ASP A 28 25.45 14.74 -7.13
N ILE A 29 25.35 14.14 -5.91
CA ILE A 29 25.62 14.80 -4.65
C ILE A 29 26.99 14.41 -4.13
N ALA A 30 27.86 15.39 -3.83
CA ALA A 30 29.11 15.13 -3.15
C ALA A 30 28.89 14.85 -1.66
N ASN A 31 29.66 13.89 -1.10
CA ASN A 31 29.54 13.51 0.33
C ASN A 31 29.69 14.70 1.27
N GLU A 32 30.63 15.61 1.00
CA GLU A 32 30.83 16.80 1.82
C GLU A 32 29.65 17.77 1.76
N ASP A 33 29.07 17.95 0.58
CA ASP A 33 27.90 18.80 0.38
C ASP A 33 26.70 18.27 1.16
N PHE A 34 26.46 16.96 1.12
CA PHE A 34 25.39 16.34 1.91
C PHE A 34 25.55 16.64 3.40
N TRP A 35 26.72 16.35 3.97
CA TRP A 35 26.91 16.51 5.41
C TRP A 35 26.92 17.98 5.86
N ASN A 36 27.47 18.89 5.05
CA ASN A 36 27.44 20.32 5.35
C ASN A 36 26.00 20.87 5.34
N LYS A 37 25.19 20.50 4.34
CA LYS A 37 23.79 20.90 4.27
C LYS A 37 22.96 20.27 5.39
N PHE A 38 23.23 19.02 5.73
CA PHE A 38 22.55 18.34 6.82
C PHE A 38 22.89 18.97 8.19
N ASP A 39 24.15 19.34 8.41
CA ASP A 39 24.58 20.09 9.60
C ASP A 39 23.81 21.41 9.74
N LEU A 40 23.71 22.20 8.66
CA LEU A 40 22.91 23.43 8.65
C LEU A 40 21.46 23.18 9.02
N VAL A 41 20.78 22.26 8.35
CA VAL A 41 19.36 21.92 8.62
C VAL A 41 19.14 21.53 10.08
N VAL A 42 19.99 20.67 10.63
CA VAL A 42 19.88 20.23 12.02
C VAL A 42 20.03 21.40 12.99
N HIS A 43 21.00 22.30 12.75
CA HIS A 43 21.29 23.40 13.66
C HIS A 43 20.33 24.59 13.51
N GLU A 44 19.75 24.79 12.35
CA GLU A 44 18.70 25.78 12.12
C GLU A 44 17.35 25.34 12.71
N LEU A 45 16.96 24.08 12.50
CA LEU A 45 15.63 23.62 12.91
C LEU A 45 15.56 23.15 14.37
N THR A 46 16.66 22.69 14.97
CA THR A 46 16.65 22.20 16.35
C THR A 46 16.19 23.23 17.37
N PRO A 47 16.66 24.50 17.35
CA PRO A 47 16.14 25.54 18.25
C PRO A 47 14.65 25.76 18.09
N ILE A 48 14.17 25.85 16.85
CA ILE A 48 12.74 26.05 16.53
C ILE A 48 11.91 24.89 17.09
N ASN A 49 12.34 23.64 16.86
CA ASN A 49 11.67 22.46 17.40
C ASN A 49 11.63 22.47 18.94
N ARG A 50 12.72 22.84 19.60
CA ARG A 50 12.77 22.95 21.07
C ARG A 50 11.77 23.98 21.60
N GLU A 51 11.65 25.14 20.96
CA GLU A 51 10.66 26.16 21.35
C GLU A 51 9.22 25.68 21.14
N LEU A 52 8.95 24.95 20.05
CA LEU A 52 7.64 24.34 19.82
C LEU A 52 7.30 23.26 20.87
N ILE A 53 8.27 22.45 21.28
CA ILE A 53 8.08 21.49 22.38
C ILE A 53 7.75 22.21 23.67
N LYS A 54 8.48 23.26 24.04
CA LYS A 54 8.17 24.07 25.24
C LYS A 54 6.78 24.69 25.15
N LYS A 55 6.39 25.20 23.98
CA LYS A 55 5.03 25.74 23.77
C LYS A 55 3.97 24.67 24.04
N ARG A 56 4.16 23.46 23.49
CA ARG A 56 3.26 22.32 23.72
C ARG A 56 3.14 21.97 25.20
N GLU A 57 4.28 21.83 25.89
CA GLU A 57 4.30 21.49 27.33
C GLU A 57 3.64 22.57 28.19
N ASN A 58 3.82 23.83 27.83
CA ASN A 58 3.20 24.96 28.56
C ASN A 58 1.67 24.97 28.33
N ILE A 59 1.20 24.71 27.12
CA ILE A 59 -0.24 24.58 26.83
C ILE A 59 -0.83 23.39 27.60
N GLN A 60 -0.17 22.23 27.60
CA GLN A 60 -0.59 21.04 28.35
C GLN A 60 -0.71 21.37 29.84
N LYS A 61 0.29 21.99 30.40
CA LYS A 61 0.27 22.40 31.83
C LYS A 61 -0.93 23.29 32.17
N LYS A 62 -1.25 24.27 31.32
CA LYS A 62 -2.42 25.15 31.53
C LYS A 62 -3.75 24.35 31.44
N ILE A 63 -3.84 23.40 30.55
CA ILE A 63 -5.02 22.53 30.44
C ILE A 63 -5.17 21.65 31.68
N ASP A 64 -4.08 21.05 32.16
CA ASP A 64 -4.08 20.24 33.38
C ASP A 64 -4.48 21.04 34.60
N GLU A 65 -3.92 22.25 34.78
CA GLU A 65 -4.26 23.18 35.87
C GLU A 65 -5.76 23.53 35.83
N TRP A 66 -6.32 23.78 34.64
CA TRP A 66 -7.74 24.08 34.48
C TRP A 66 -8.62 22.87 34.89
N HIS A 67 -8.26 21.65 34.45
CA HIS A 67 -8.98 20.45 34.84
C HIS A 67 -8.89 20.14 36.35
N ILE A 68 -7.74 20.37 36.97
CA ILE A 68 -7.53 20.21 38.40
C ILE A 68 -8.44 21.18 39.17
N ALA A 69 -8.48 22.46 38.76
CA ALA A 69 -9.29 23.50 39.40
C ALA A 69 -10.80 23.28 39.25
N ASN A 70 -11.21 22.56 38.23
CA ASN A 70 -12.61 22.24 37.95
C ASN A 70 -12.98 20.78 38.26
N LYS A 71 -12.16 20.04 38.95
CA LYS A 71 -12.41 18.64 39.32
C LYS A 71 -13.72 18.50 40.10
N GLY A 72 -14.59 17.62 39.65
CA GLY A 72 -15.90 17.36 40.28
C GLY A 72 -17.01 18.38 39.93
N LYS A 73 -16.71 19.38 39.06
CA LYS A 73 -17.73 20.29 38.51
C LYS A 73 -18.13 19.84 37.13
N GLU A 74 -19.37 20.19 36.73
CA GLU A 74 -19.81 20.00 35.35
C GLU A 74 -19.02 20.94 34.41
N ILE A 75 -18.53 20.39 33.30
CA ILE A 75 -17.79 21.17 32.30
C ILE A 75 -18.77 21.88 31.38
N ILE A 76 -18.89 23.19 31.50
CA ILE A 76 -19.69 24.02 30.61
C ILE A 76 -18.90 24.23 29.31
N LYS A 77 -19.38 23.59 28.21
CA LYS A 77 -18.69 23.54 26.91
C LYS A 77 -18.21 24.93 26.43
N ASN A 78 -19.08 25.94 26.49
CA ASN A 78 -18.73 27.28 25.98
C ASN A 78 -17.64 27.96 26.79
N GLU A 79 -17.61 27.75 28.10
CA GLU A 79 -16.55 28.29 28.97
C GLU A 79 -15.23 27.60 28.71
N TYR A 80 -15.24 26.29 28.55
CA TYR A 80 -14.05 25.52 28.21
C TYR A 80 -13.48 25.93 26.84
N ILE A 81 -14.31 26.11 25.82
CA ILE A 81 -13.87 26.61 24.49
C ILE A 81 -13.25 28.02 24.63
N LYS A 82 -13.83 28.92 25.42
CA LYS A 82 -13.23 30.24 25.67
C LYS A 82 -11.87 30.13 26.33
N PHE A 83 -11.73 29.24 27.30
CA PHE A 83 -10.44 28.96 27.94
C PHE A 83 -9.41 28.45 26.92
N LEU A 84 -9.77 27.42 26.11
CA LEU A 84 -8.85 26.86 25.12
C LEU A 84 -8.42 27.89 24.06
N LYS A 85 -9.30 28.81 23.66
CA LYS A 85 -8.95 29.95 22.81
C LYS A 85 -8.00 30.93 23.51
N SER A 86 -8.20 31.19 24.79
CA SER A 86 -7.36 32.14 25.56
C SER A 86 -5.93 31.69 25.76
N ILE A 87 -5.64 30.41 25.60
CA ILE A 87 -4.30 29.81 25.68
C ILE A 87 -3.69 29.44 24.34
N ASP A 88 -4.34 29.85 23.22
CA ASP A 88 -3.95 29.53 21.83
C ASP A 88 -3.94 28.03 21.51
N TYR A 89 -4.71 27.21 22.23
CA TYR A 89 -4.92 25.82 21.87
C TYR A 89 -5.90 25.70 20.69
N ILE A 90 -7.01 26.43 20.74
CA ILE A 90 -7.92 26.61 19.60
C ILE A 90 -7.55 27.93 18.94
N VAL A 91 -7.08 27.86 17.72
CA VAL A 91 -6.75 29.00 16.87
C VAL A 91 -7.93 29.33 15.92
N GLU A 92 -7.92 30.54 15.37
CA GLU A 92 -8.92 30.91 14.37
C GLU A 92 -8.75 30.09 13.09
N GLU A 93 -9.90 29.71 12.51
CA GLU A 93 -9.94 29.07 11.21
C GLU A 93 -9.47 30.05 10.14
N LYS A 94 -8.57 29.60 9.29
CA LYS A 94 -8.08 30.41 8.17
C LYS A 94 -9.07 30.36 7.02
N GLU A 95 -8.91 31.32 6.09
CA GLU A 95 -9.66 31.30 4.84
C GLU A 95 -9.44 29.99 4.08
N ASP A 96 -10.47 29.55 3.34
CA ASP A 96 -10.41 28.37 2.49
C ASP A 96 -9.29 28.51 1.47
N PHE A 97 -8.54 27.45 1.27
CA PHE A 97 -7.49 27.38 0.27
C PHE A 97 -7.60 26.10 -0.54
N GLN A 98 -7.08 26.14 -1.76
CA GLN A 98 -6.95 24.95 -2.58
C GLN A 98 -5.49 24.50 -2.62
N ILE A 99 -5.29 23.19 -2.47
CA ILE A 99 -3.98 22.58 -2.67
C ILE A 99 -3.72 22.49 -4.16
N SER A 100 -2.60 23.06 -4.61
CA SER A 100 -2.13 22.96 -5.98
C SER A 100 -0.92 22.04 -6.01
N THR A 101 -1.05 20.91 -6.68
CA THR A 101 0.01 19.93 -6.85
C THR A 101 0.25 19.65 -8.33
N GLN A 102 1.50 19.32 -8.69
CA GLN A 102 1.89 18.96 -10.05
C GLN A 102 2.71 17.67 -10.01
N ASN A 103 2.65 16.90 -11.10
CA ASN A 103 3.42 15.67 -11.27
C ASN A 103 3.17 14.63 -10.15
N VAL A 104 1.92 14.52 -9.69
CA VAL A 104 1.51 13.49 -8.73
C VAL A 104 1.13 12.24 -9.51
N ASP A 105 1.62 11.09 -9.07
CA ASP A 105 1.29 9.79 -9.68
C ASP A 105 -0.23 9.56 -9.67
N GLU A 106 -0.77 9.01 -10.74
CA GLU A 106 -2.20 8.72 -10.89
C GLU A 106 -2.75 7.87 -9.75
N GLU A 107 -1.95 6.91 -9.27
CA GLU A 107 -2.28 6.02 -8.15
C GLU A 107 -2.50 6.77 -6.84
N ILE A 108 -1.91 7.95 -6.69
CA ILE A 108 -2.07 8.81 -5.49
C ILE A 108 -3.17 9.85 -5.72
N ALA A 109 -3.20 10.46 -6.93
CA ALA A 109 -4.06 11.62 -7.20
C ALA A 109 -5.49 11.23 -7.61
N ASN A 110 -5.67 10.19 -8.44
CA ASN A 110 -6.90 9.96 -9.20
C ASN A 110 -7.47 8.55 -9.09
N ILE A 111 -6.70 7.56 -8.65
CA ILE A 111 -7.16 6.18 -8.55
C ILE A 111 -7.58 5.86 -7.12
N ALA A 112 -8.88 5.74 -6.88
CA ALA A 112 -9.44 5.27 -5.61
C ALA A 112 -9.33 3.73 -5.54
N GLY A 113 -8.15 3.22 -5.21
CA GLY A 113 -7.84 1.79 -5.15
C GLY A 113 -7.40 1.32 -3.76
N PRO A 114 -7.27 0.01 -3.56
CA PRO A 114 -6.75 -0.54 -2.32
C PRO A 114 -5.33 -0.06 -2.03
N GLN A 115 -5.07 0.25 -0.77
CA GLN A 115 -3.77 0.68 -0.28
C GLN A 115 -3.29 -0.27 0.82
N LEU A 116 -2.04 -0.68 0.74
CA LEU A 116 -1.38 -1.48 1.77
C LEU A 116 -0.53 -0.59 2.69
N VAL A 117 -0.38 -1.02 3.94
CA VAL A 117 0.60 -0.47 4.88
C VAL A 117 1.52 -1.60 5.30
N VAL A 118 2.83 -1.41 5.27
CA VAL A 118 3.80 -2.46 5.56
C VAL A 118 4.97 -1.93 6.39
N PRO A 119 5.41 -2.66 7.45
CA PRO A 119 6.60 -2.31 8.20
C PRO A 119 7.86 -2.51 7.34
N ILE A 120 8.68 -1.48 7.22
CA ILE A 120 9.86 -1.50 6.33
C ILE A 120 11.04 -2.28 6.91
N ASP A 121 11.07 -2.54 8.20
CA ASP A 121 12.12 -3.33 8.84
C ASP A 121 12.10 -4.80 8.41
N ASN A 122 11.00 -5.28 7.82
CA ASN A 122 10.82 -6.63 7.31
C ASN A 122 10.83 -6.67 5.77
N ALA A 123 11.99 -6.97 5.18
CA ALA A 123 12.18 -7.05 3.73
C ALA A 123 11.16 -7.98 3.02
N ARG A 124 10.79 -9.10 3.65
CA ARG A 124 9.80 -10.03 3.08
C ARG A 124 8.40 -9.41 2.99
N TYR A 125 7.98 -8.68 4.02
CA TYR A 125 6.70 -8.00 4.02
C TYR A 125 6.69 -6.85 3.01
N ALA A 126 7.77 -6.07 2.97
CA ALA A 126 7.93 -5.00 1.98
C ALA A 126 7.85 -5.53 0.54
N LEU A 127 8.56 -6.64 0.24
CA LEU A 127 8.50 -7.30 -1.07
C LEU A 127 7.10 -7.86 -1.40
N ASN A 128 6.41 -8.45 -0.41
CA ASN A 128 5.06 -8.94 -0.63
C ASN A 128 4.10 -7.80 -0.98
N ALA A 129 4.19 -6.68 -0.28
CA ALA A 129 3.36 -5.50 -0.54
C ALA A 129 3.68 -4.86 -1.89
N ALA A 130 4.96 -4.66 -2.22
CA ALA A 130 5.39 -4.11 -3.50
C ALA A 130 4.98 -4.98 -4.70
N ASN A 131 4.92 -6.30 -4.52
CA ASN A 131 4.51 -7.25 -5.55
C ASN A 131 3.00 -7.52 -5.60
N ALA A 132 2.21 -6.85 -4.76
CA ALA A 132 0.78 -7.13 -4.61
C ALA A 132 -0.11 -6.30 -5.55
N ARG A 133 0.45 -5.62 -6.58
CA ARG A 133 -0.34 -4.82 -7.54
C ARG A 133 -1.45 -5.66 -8.14
N TRP A 134 -1.13 -6.85 -8.60
CA TRP A 134 -2.07 -7.79 -9.21
C TRP A 134 -2.32 -8.98 -8.30
N GLY A 135 -3.57 -9.33 -8.09
CA GLY A 135 -3.98 -10.45 -7.25
C GLY A 135 -5.11 -11.26 -7.89
N SER A 136 -5.03 -12.57 -7.72
CA SER A 136 -6.10 -13.49 -8.11
C SER A 136 -7.33 -13.28 -7.23
N LEU A 137 -8.45 -12.92 -7.84
CA LEU A 137 -9.74 -12.88 -7.14
C LEU A 137 -10.18 -14.28 -6.73
N TYR A 138 -9.90 -15.28 -7.56
CA TYR A 138 -10.26 -16.68 -7.27
C TYR A 138 -9.53 -17.19 -6.03
N ASP A 139 -8.22 -16.95 -5.95
CA ASP A 139 -7.41 -17.33 -4.76
C ASP A 139 -7.88 -16.60 -3.50
N ALA A 140 -8.16 -15.31 -3.62
CA ALA A 140 -8.65 -14.51 -2.50
C ALA A 140 -10.02 -15.01 -2.00
N LEU A 141 -10.95 -15.31 -2.89
CA LEU A 141 -12.26 -15.85 -2.54
C LEU A 141 -12.16 -17.25 -1.95
N TYR A 142 -11.29 -18.09 -2.52
CA TYR A 142 -11.12 -19.46 -2.04
C TYR A 142 -10.50 -19.51 -0.65
N GLY A 143 -9.51 -18.66 -0.38
CA GLY A 143 -8.71 -18.66 0.85
C GLY A 143 -9.30 -17.89 2.03
N THR A 144 -10.36 -17.08 1.83
CA THR A 144 -10.92 -16.20 2.87
C THR A 144 -12.35 -16.62 3.28
N ASP A 145 -12.94 -15.90 4.20
CA ASP A 145 -14.30 -16.10 4.70
C ASP A 145 -15.39 -15.39 3.87
N VAL A 146 -15.01 -14.71 2.76
CA VAL A 146 -15.97 -14.16 1.80
C VAL A 146 -16.89 -15.24 1.23
N ILE A 147 -16.32 -16.43 0.96
CA ILE A 147 -17.11 -17.63 0.72
C ILE A 147 -17.22 -18.38 2.05
N PRO A 148 -18.39 -18.42 2.69
CA PRO A 148 -18.57 -19.10 3.98
C PRO A 148 -18.15 -20.57 3.91
N GLU A 149 -17.52 -21.06 4.99
CA GLU A 149 -17.26 -22.49 5.15
C GLU A 149 -18.54 -23.23 5.53
N THR A 150 -18.82 -24.32 4.84
CA THR A 150 -19.86 -25.31 5.14
C THR A 150 -19.22 -26.69 5.05
N ASP A 151 -19.90 -27.72 5.56
CA ASP A 151 -19.40 -29.11 5.49
C ASP A 151 -19.03 -29.56 4.08
N GLU A 152 -19.74 -29.01 3.06
CA GLU A 152 -19.48 -29.32 1.65
C GLU A 152 -18.45 -28.40 1.00
N ALA A 153 -18.21 -27.20 1.54
CA ALA A 153 -17.39 -26.14 0.94
C ALA A 153 -16.25 -25.67 1.84
N THR A 154 -15.55 -26.62 2.47
CA THR A 154 -14.37 -26.32 3.32
C THR A 154 -13.20 -25.82 2.50
N LYS A 155 -12.37 -24.96 3.10
CA LYS A 155 -11.14 -24.44 2.47
C LYS A 155 -9.87 -25.22 2.86
N ASN A 156 -9.98 -26.10 3.84
CA ASN A 156 -8.86 -26.88 4.36
C ASN A 156 -8.67 -28.19 3.57
N GLY A 157 -7.41 -28.61 3.42
CA GLY A 157 -7.06 -29.84 2.71
C GLY A 157 -6.85 -29.66 1.20
N PRO A 158 -7.09 -30.72 0.38
CA PRO A 158 -7.02 -30.64 -1.08
C PRO A 158 -8.07 -29.71 -1.66
N TYR A 159 -7.87 -29.29 -2.93
CA TYR A 159 -8.86 -28.46 -3.65
C TYR A 159 -10.26 -29.06 -3.60
N ASN A 160 -11.20 -28.25 -3.09
CA ASN A 160 -12.61 -28.59 -2.96
C ASN A 160 -13.43 -28.05 -4.16
N PRO A 161 -13.96 -28.92 -5.05
CA PRO A 161 -14.72 -28.47 -6.22
C PRO A 161 -16.01 -27.70 -5.89
N GLU A 162 -16.69 -28.05 -4.80
CA GLU A 162 -17.94 -27.36 -4.40
C GLU A 162 -17.63 -25.92 -3.94
N ARG A 163 -16.53 -25.72 -3.21
CA ARG A 163 -16.04 -24.39 -2.88
C ARG A 163 -15.62 -23.65 -4.16
N GLY A 164 -14.91 -24.31 -5.08
CA GLY A 164 -14.52 -23.76 -6.36
C GLY A 164 -15.69 -23.25 -7.20
N LYS A 165 -16.83 -23.98 -7.24
CA LYS A 165 -18.05 -23.54 -7.91
C LYS A 165 -18.58 -22.22 -7.34
N LYS A 166 -18.61 -22.09 -6.01
CA LYS A 166 -19.03 -20.85 -5.33
C LYS A 166 -18.11 -19.67 -5.65
N VAL A 167 -16.79 -19.91 -5.74
CA VAL A 167 -15.80 -18.91 -6.15
C VAL A 167 -16.05 -18.44 -7.58
N ILE A 168 -16.22 -19.36 -8.51
CA ILE A 168 -16.53 -19.04 -9.93
C ILE A 168 -17.83 -18.25 -10.03
N GLU A 169 -18.87 -18.67 -9.32
CA GLU A 169 -20.15 -17.97 -9.32
C GLU A 169 -20.02 -16.54 -8.79
N TYR A 170 -19.32 -16.35 -7.67
CA TYR A 170 -19.07 -15.03 -7.10
C TYR A 170 -18.32 -14.12 -8.07
N ALA A 171 -17.25 -14.62 -8.69
CA ALA A 171 -16.46 -13.85 -9.64
C ALA A 171 -17.27 -13.50 -10.91
N LYS A 172 -18.13 -14.38 -11.40
CA LYS A 172 -19.05 -14.07 -12.51
C LYS A 172 -20.11 -13.03 -12.12
N ASN A 173 -20.63 -13.07 -10.89
CA ASN A 173 -21.49 -12.00 -10.37
C ASN A 173 -20.75 -10.66 -10.29
N PHE A 174 -19.48 -10.67 -9.87
CA PHE A 174 -18.63 -9.49 -9.87
C PHE A 174 -18.47 -8.91 -11.28
N LEU A 175 -18.21 -9.75 -12.28
CA LEU A 175 -18.11 -9.33 -13.69
C LEU A 175 -19.46 -8.80 -14.20
N ASP A 176 -20.59 -9.46 -13.94
CA ASP A 176 -21.92 -8.99 -14.35
C ASP A 176 -22.27 -7.63 -13.75
N LYS A 177 -21.86 -7.38 -12.50
CA LYS A 177 -22.11 -6.12 -11.80
C LYS A 177 -21.26 -4.96 -12.33
N ASN A 178 -19.98 -5.20 -12.62
CA ASN A 178 -19.02 -4.15 -12.94
C ASN A 178 -18.74 -4.00 -14.44
N PHE A 179 -18.94 -5.07 -15.21
CA PHE A 179 -18.69 -5.15 -16.65
C PHE A 179 -19.87 -5.86 -17.36
N PRO A 180 -21.09 -5.33 -17.22
CA PRO A 180 -22.28 -6.00 -17.72
C PRO A 180 -22.26 -6.16 -19.24
N LEU A 181 -22.66 -7.32 -19.72
CA LEU A 181 -22.90 -7.61 -21.14
C LEU A 181 -24.26 -7.02 -21.57
N SER A 182 -24.39 -6.67 -22.87
CA SER A 182 -25.61 -6.03 -23.39
C SER A 182 -26.82 -6.99 -23.34
N ASP A 183 -26.66 -8.23 -23.79
CA ASP A 183 -27.77 -9.17 -23.98
C ASP A 183 -27.54 -10.52 -23.31
N ASN A 184 -26.54 -10.61 -22.43
CA ASN A 184 -26.16 -11.85 -21.78
C ASN A 184 -25.55 -11.63 -20.40
N SER A 185 -25.15 -12.69 -19.73
CA SER A 185 -24.44 -12.71 -18.45
C SER A 185 -23.14 -13.49 -18.59
N TRP A 186 -22.10 -13.08 -17.87
CA TRP A 186 -20.84 -13.83 -17.77
C TRP A 186 -21.02 -15.26 -17.27
N LYS A 187 -22.15 -15.57 -16.62
CA LYS A 187 -22.52 -16.93 -16.21
C LYS A 187 -22.94 -17.82 -17.39
N ASN A 188 -23.48 -17.23 -18.43
CA ASN A 188 -24.15 -17.97 -19.53
C ASN A 188 -23.32 -18.05 -20.81
N ILE A 189 -22.31 -17.19 -20.97
CA ILE A 189 -21.45 -17.26 -22.15
C ILE A 189 -20.65 -18.56 -22.17
N SER A 190 -20.49 -19.14 -23.36
CA SER A 190 -19.72 -20.37 -23.60
C SER A 190 -18.50 -20.17 -24.51
N LYS A 191 -18.33 -18.96 -25.03
CA LYS A 191 -17.20 -18.57 -25.87
C LYS A 191 -16.89 -17.09 -25.67
N ILE A 192 -15.63 -16.79 -25.65
CA ILE A 192 -15.13 -15.40 -25.59
C ILE A 192 -14.32 -15.14 -26.86
N SER A 193 -14.66 -14.05 -27.53
CA SER A 193 -13.84 -13.40 -28.57
C SER A 193 -13.95 -11.89 -28.38
N VAL A 194 -12.94 -11.15 -28.82
CA VAL A 194 -12.90 -9.69 -28.61
C VAL A 194 -14.08 -9.00 -29.29
N ASP A 195 -14.36 -9.38 -30.53
CA ASP A 195 -15.45 -8.77 -31.31
C ASP A 195 -16.84 -9.35 -30.95
N GLY A 196 -16.91 -10.55 -30.36
CA GLY A 196 -18.15 -11.21 -29.95
C GLY A 196 -18.59 -10.91 -28.52
N LEU A 197 -17.76 -10.31 -27.71
CA LEU A 197 -18.08 -9.91 -26.34
C LEU A 197 -18.64 -8.49 -26.36
N ILE A 198 -19.95 -8.34 -26.24
CA ILE A 198 -20.61 -7.04 -26.32
C ILE A 198 -20.87 -6.52 -24.89
N LEU A 199 -19.95 -5.69 -24.38
CA LEU A 199 -20.14 -4.95 -23.14
C LEU A 199 -21.18 -3.83 -23.32
N LYS A 200 -22.00 -3.56 -22.30
CA LYS A 200 -22.88 -2.39 -22.28
C LYS A 200 -22.10 -1.10 -22.45
N ASN A 201 -20.95 -0.98 -21.78
CA ASN A 201 -20.00 0.09 -21.99
C ASN A 201 -18.77 -0.46 -22.73
N LYS A 202 -18.69 -0.23 -24.03
CA LYS A 202 -17.60 -0.72 -24.89
C LYS A 202 -16.22 -0.18 -24.49
N ASN A 203 -16.15 1.01 -23.83
CA ASN A 203 -14.90 1.62 -23.41
C ASN A 203 -14.26 0.88 -22.22
N GLN A 204 -14.98 -0.07 -21.61
CA GLN A 204 -14.43 -0.87 -20.51
C GLN A 204 -13.47 -1.97 -21.01
N LEU A 205 -13.51 -2.39 -22.27
CA LEU A 205 -12.50 -3.29 -22.84
C LEU A 205 -11.34 -2.46 -23.36
N VAL A 206 -10.21 -2.49 -22.64
CA VAL A 206 -9.03 -1.65 -22.93
C VAL A 206 -7.88 -2.43 -23.53
N GLY A 207 -7.92 -3.76 -23.53
CA GLY A 207 -6.89 -4.58 -24.13
C GLY A 207 -7.22 -6.07 -24.09
N TYR A 208 -6.39 -6.86 -24.76
CA TYR A 208 -6.45 -8.33 -24.73
C TYR A 208 -5.08 -8.92 -25.05
N ASN A 209 -4.87 -10.16 -24.64
CA ASN A 209 -3.71 -10.96 -25.00
C ASN A 209 -4.15 -12.17 -25.85
N GLY A 210 -3.33 -12.60 -26.80
CA GLY A 210 -3.67 -13.65 -27.77
C GLY A 210 -4.24 -13.08 -29.06
N THR A 211 -5.21 -13.79 -29.69
CA THR A 211 -5.88 -13.32 -30.90
C THR A 211 -7.31 -12.85 -30.62
N LYS A 212 -7.88 -12.04 -31.52
CA LYS A 212 -9.26 -11.53 -31.36
C LYS A 212 -10.28 -12.66 -31.23
N ASP A 213 -10.12 -13.70 -32.01
CA ASP A 213 -11.05 -14.87 -32.03
C ASP A 213 -10.85 -15.80 -30.83
N LYS A 214 -9.64 -15.82 -30.30
CA LYS A 214 -9.23 -16.68 -29.17
C LYS A 214 -8.27 -15.93 -28.23
N PRO A 215 -8.78 -15.01 -27.43
CA PRO A 215 -7.96 -14.32 -26.44
C PRO A 215 -7.55 -15.28 -25.32
N ASN A 216 -6.35 -15.06 -24.79
CA ASN A 216 -5.87 -15.71 -23.56
C ASN A 216 -6.25 -14.89 -22.32
N SER A 217 -6.45 -13.59 -22.50
CA SER A 217 -7.03 -12.73 -21.47
C SER A 217 -7.69 -11.49 -22.08
N LEU A 218 -8.59 -10.88 -21.28
CA LEU A 218 -9.25 -9.61 -21.59
C LEU A 218 -8.98 -8.62 -20.48
N LEU A 219 -8.36 -7.49 -20.82
CA LEU A 219 -8.13 -6.40 -19.88
C LEU A 219 -9.32 -5.44 -19.90
N LEU A 220 -10.04 -5.42 -18.78
CA LEU A 220 -11.20 -4.55 -18.55
C LEU A 220 -10.81 -3.42 -17.63
N LYS A 221 -11.52 -2.26 -17.72
CA LYS A 221 -11.29 -1.09 -16.86
C LYS A 221 -12.61 -0.52 -16.34
N ASN A 222 -12.67 -0.27 -15.03
CA ASN A 222 -13.78 0.42 -14.39
C ASN A 222 -13.27 1.28 -13.23
N ASN A 223 -13.76 2.53 -13.09
CA ASN A 223 -13.31 3.47 -12.06
C ASN A 223 -11.78 3.62 -11.99
N ASN A 224 -11.12 3.66 -13.14
CA ASN A 224 -9.66 3.67 -13.31
C ASN A 224 -8.91 2.44 -12.79
N LEU A 225 -9.60 1.40 -12.32
CA LEU A 225 -9.01 0.13 -11.92
C LEU A 225 -9.16 -0.91 -13.04
N HIS A 226 -8.13 -1.72 -13.22
CA HIS A 226 -8.09 -2.76 -14.21
C HIS A 226 -8.45 -4.13 -13.64
N VAL A 227 -9.06 -4.94 -14.49
CA VAL A 227 -9.40 -6.34 -14.22
C VAL A 227 -8.99 -7.15 -15.43
N ASP A 228 -8.15 -8.17 -15.23
CA ASP A 228 -7.71 -9.07 -16.28
C ASP A 228 -8.46 -10.43 -16.15
N VAL A 229 -9.30 -10.73 -17.11
CA VAL A 229 -10.06 -11.98 -17.15
C VAL A 229 -9.23 -13.02 -17.90
N ILE A 230 -8.69 -14.01 -17.19
CA ILE A 230 -7.78 -15.02 -17.72
C ILE A 230 -8.56 -16.21 -18.29
N ILE A 231 -8.21 -16.62 -19.50
CA ILE A 231 -8.91 -17.65 -20.27
C ILE A 231 -7.91 -18.76 -20.62
N ASP A 232 -8.10 -19.95 -20.06
CA ASP A 232 -7.30 -21.14 -20.38
C ASP A 232 -8.10 -22.43 -20.22
N ALA A 233 -8.50 -23.01 -21.36
CA ALA A 233 -9.22 -24.29 -21.42
C ALA A 233 -8.42 -25.49 -20.89
N LYS A 234 -7.10 -25.39 -20.78
CA LYS A 234 -6.24 -26.49 -20.33
C LYS A 234 -6.02 -26.45 -18.79
N SER A 235 -6.32 -25.32 -18.15
CA SER A 235 -6.20 -25.22 -16.72
C SER A 235 -7.27 -26.06 -16.01
N LYS A 236 -6.99 -26.48 -14.76
CA LYS A 236 -7.93 -27.26 -13.95
C LYS A 236 -9.27 -26.54 -13.74
N ILE A 237 -9.24 -25.21 -13.58
CA ILE A 237 -10.44 -24.40 -13.35
C ILE A 237 -11.12 -24.06 -14.68
N GLY A 238 -10.37 -23.59 -15.68
CA GLY A 238 -10.94 -23.23 -16.99
C GLY A 238 -11.55 -24.39 -17.76
N SER A 239 -11.07 -25.61 -17.53
CA SER A 239 -11.66 -26.83 -18.20
C SER A 239 -13.08 -27.13 -17.74
N VAL A 240 -13.51 -26.65 -16.56
CA VAL A 240 -14.87 -26.83 -16.01
C VAL A 240 -15.74 -25.58 -16.17
N ASP A 241 -15.17 -24.46 -16.59
CA ASP A 241 -15.92 -23.25 -16.90
C ASP A 241 -16.39 -23.21 -18.33
N LYS A 242 -17.65 -22.83 -18.59
CA LYS A 242 -18.27 -22.83 -19.94
C LYS A 242 -17.50 -21.97 -20.94
N ALA A 243 -16.95 -20.84 -20.49
CA ALA A 243 -16.20 -19.89 -21.31
C ALA A 243 -14.68 -20.03 -21.15
N ASN A 244 -14.24 -21.07 -20.43
CA ASN A 244 -12.84 -21.34 -20.08
C ASN A 244 -12.17 -20.25 -19.24
N ILE A 245 -12.92 -19.44 -18.51
CA ILE A 245 -12.37 -18.49 -17.55
C ILE A 245 -11.73 -19.28 -16.42
N CYS A 246 -10.46 -19.05 -16.17
CA CYS A 246 -9.71 -19.77 -15.14
C CYS A 246 -9.29 -18.88 -13.95
N ASP A 247 -9.32 -17.56 -14.11
CA ASP A 247 -9.12 -16.58 -13.06
C ASP A 247 -9.66 -15.21 -13.46
N VAL A 248 -9.85 -14.37 -12.47
CA VAL A 248 -10.08 -12.94 -12.60
C VAL A 248 -9.03 -12.24 -11.74
N VAL A 249 -8.07 -11.60 -12.39
CA VAL A 249 -6.96 -10.91 -11.73
C VAL A 249 -7.31 -9.42 -11.60
N ILE A 250 -7.22 -8.89 -10.40
CA ILE A 250 -7.61 -7.51 -10.09
C ILE A 250 -6.42 -6.70 -9.60
N GLU A 251 -6.48 -5.38 -9.72
CA GLU A 251 -5.54 -4.48 -9.03
C GLU A 251 -5.84 -4.50 -7.53
N SER A 252 -5.15 -5.36 -6.80
CA SER A 252 -5.38 -5.65 -5.38
C SER A 252 -4.63 -4.72 -4.44
N ALA A 253 -3.60 -4.01 -4.93
CA ALA A 253 -2.88 -2.97 -4.19
C ALA A 253 -2.36 -1.92 -5.18
N VAL A 254 -2.99 -0.75 -5.19
CA VAL A 254 -2.63 0.34 -6.11
C VAL A 254 -1.44 1.13 -5.57
N SER A 255 -1.38 1.33 -4.27
CA SER A 255 -0.29 2.00 -3.57
C SER A 255 0.07 1.29 -2.27
N THR A 256 1.29 1.52 -1.79
CA THR A 256 1.77 0.95 -0.53
C THR A 256 2.40 2.06 0.32
N ILE A 257 1.93 2.20 1.55
CA ILE A 257 2.61 3.00 2.57
C ILE A 257 3.71 2.13 3.17
N VAL A 258 4.94 2.59 3.01
CA VAL A 258 6.12 1.99 3.62
C VAL A 258 6.28 2.64 5.00
N ASP A 259 5.75 1.98 6.03
CA ASP A 259 5.74 2.51 7.39
C ASP A 259 7.11 2.36 8.06
N ASN A 260 7.61 3.45 8.61
CA ASN A 260 8.85 3.52 9.38
C ASN A 260 8.62 4.19 10.76
N GLU A 261 7.40 4.18 11.23
CA GLU A 261 6.98 4.77 12.51
C GLU A 261 6.25 3.74 13.36
N ASP A 262 4.91 3.68 13.28
CA ASP A 262 4.07 2.97 14.25
C ASP A 262 4.22 1.45 14.22
N SER A 263 4.54 0.86 13.08
CA SER A 263 4.73 -0.58 12.94
C SER A 263 6.20 -1.03 13.05
N VAL A 264 7.13 -0.10 13.32
CA VAL A 264 8.57 -0.35 13.36
C VAL A 264 9.18 0.13 14.68
N ALA A 265 9.88 -0.76 15.38
CA ALA A 265 10.71 -0.42 16.54
C ALA A 265 12.18 -0.36 16.11
N ALA A 266 12.69 0.85 15.81
CA ALA A 266 14.09 1.09 15.50
C ALA A 266 14.72 1.90 16.64
N VAL A 267 15.45 1.23 17.52
CA VAL A 267 15.97 1.79 18.78
C VAL A 267 17.38 2.39 18.67
N ASP A 268 18.12 2.00 17.63
CA ASP A 268 19.48 2.45 17.38
C ASP A 268 19.76 2.70 15.89
N ALA A 269 21.02 2.99 15.55
CA ALA A 269 21.43 3.27 14.18
C ALA A 269 21.40 2.02 13.29
N GLU A 270 21.69 0.87 13.84
CA GLU A 270 21.70 -0.43 13.18
C GLU A 270 20.30 -0.79 12.71
N ASP A 271 19.31 -0.68 13.60
CA ASP A 271 17.89 -0.90 13.28
C ASP A 271 17.40 0.11 12.23
N LYS A 272 17.77 1.38 12.39
CA LYS A 272 17.37 2.43 11.45
C LYS A 272 17.99 2.22 10.07
N VAL A 273 19.27 1.85 10.00
CA VAL A 273 19.95 1.53 8.73
C VAL A 273 19.34 0.31 8.06
N LYS A 274 18.90 -0.71 8.81
CA LYS A 274 18.16 -1.85 8.25
C LYS A 274 16.87 -1.41 7.55
N CYS A 275 16.08 -0.53 8.19
CA CYS A 275 14.89 0.04 7.59
C CYS A 275 15.19 0.83 6.32
N TYR A 276 16.16 1.71 6.38
CA TYR A 276 16.55 2.55 5.25
C TYR A 276 17.14 1.73 4.09
N ARG A 277 17.90 0.67 4.37
CA ARG A 277 18.44 -0.22 3.35
C ARG A 277 17.34 -0.98 2.63
N ASN A 278 16.32 -1.46 3.34
CA ASN A 278 15.16 -2.08 2.71
C ASN A 278 14.39 -1.08 1.82
N TRP A 279 14.20 0.15 2.30
CA TRP A 279 13.55 1.19 1.52
C TRP A 279 14.37 1.57 0.28
N LEU A 280 15.68 1.76 0.45
CA LEU A 280 16.61 2.02 -0.65
C LEU A 280 16.55 0.90 -1.70
N GLY A 281 16.49 -0.37 -1.27
CA GLY A 281 16.40 -1.51 -2.18
C GLY A 281 15.07 -1.55 -2.96
N ILE A 282 13.95 -1.07 -2.39
CA ILE A 282 12.70 -0.88 -3.14
C ILE A 282 12.89 0.22 -4.20
N MET A 283 13.46 1.36 -3.83
CA MET A 283 13.66 2.48 -4.76
C MET A 283 14.64 2.14 -5.90
N LYS A 284 15.68 1.36 -5.62
CA LYS A 284 16.63 0.87 -6.62
C LYS A 284 16.10 -0.31 -7.45
N GLY A 285 15.03 -0.96 -7.02
CA GLY A 285 14.46 -2.14 -7.67
C GLY A 285 15.25 -3.43 -7.42
N ASP A 286 16.17 -3.46 -6.45
CA ASP A 286 17.05 -4.59 -6.17
C ASP A 286 16.82 -5.27 -4.81
N LEU A 287 15.81 -4.84 -4.06
CA LEU A 287 15.46 -5.49 -2.80
C LEU A 287 15.19 -6.97 -3.00
N GLN A 288 15.87 -7.78 -2.21
CA GLN A 288 15.68 -9.23 -2.16
C GLN A 288 15.87 -9.78 -0.76
N THR A 289 15.27 -10.94 -0.49
CA THR A 289 15.44 -11.65 0.78
C THR A 289 15.41 -13.16 0.56
N GLU A 290 16.19 -13.88 1.34
CA GLU A 290 16.12 -15.34 1.38
C GLU A 290 14.98 -15.80 2.29
N MET A 291 14.28 -16.84 1.86
CA MET A 291 13.29 -17.54 2.68
C MET A 291 13.35 -19.06 2.45
N VAL A 292 12.91 -19.82 3.41
CA VAL A 292 12.78 -21.28 3.27
C VAL A 292 11.32 -21.62 2.99
N LYS A 293 11.06 -22.31 1.89
CA LYS A 293 9.74 -22.86 1.55
C LYS A 293 9.88 -24.36 1.23
N ASN A 294 9.15 -25.19 1.97
CA ASN A 294 9.20 -26.65 1.82
C ASN A 294 10.65 -27.21 1.90
N GLY A 295 11.45 -26.70 2.85
CA GLY A 295 12.84 -27.12 3.06
C GLY A 295 13.85 -26.61 2.01
N LYS A 296 13.41 -25.84 1.00
CA LYS A 296 14.29 -25.26 -0.02
C LYS A 296 14.46 -23.76 0.20
N LYS A 297 15.71 -23.28 0.09
CA LYS A 297 16.01 -21.85 0.06
C LYS A 297 15.51 -21.27 -1.25
N ILE A 298 14.73 -20.21 -1.17
CA ILE A 298 14.28 -19.43 -2.32
C ILE A 298 14.62 -17.95 -2.09
N ILE A 299 14.95 -17.25 -3.16
CA ILE A 299 15.18 -15.80 -3.12
C ILE A 299 13.87 -15.14 -3.57
N ARG A 300 13.31 -14.32 -2.69
CA ARG A 300 12.20 -13.42 -3.02
C ARG A 300 12.77 -12.08 -3.46
N LYS A 301 12.28 -11.54 -4.56
CA LYS A 301 12.69 -10.25 -5.14
C LYS A 301 11.48 -9.49 -5.68
N LEU A 302 11.68 -8.23 -6.07
CA LEU A 302 10.68 -7.44 -6.77
C LEU A 302 10.32 -8.10 -8.12
N ASN A 303 9.05 -8.06 -8.47
CA ASN A 303 8.58 -8.45 -9.80
C ASN A 303 9.09 -7.42 -10.83
N GLN A 304 9.41 -7.91 -12.02
CA GLN A 304 9.78 -7.05 -13.15
C GLN A 304 8.53 -6.63 -13.91
#